data_f0d4b93caa9dca3ced9668d0b8edbee9
#
_entry.id   f0d4b93caa9dca3ced9668d0b8edbee9
#
_cell.length_a   1.000
_cell.length_b   1.000
_cell.length_c   1.000
_cell.angle_alpha   90.00
_cell.angle_beta   90.00
_cell.angle_gamma   90.00
#
_symmetry.space_group_name_H-M   'P 1'
#
loop_
_entity.id
_entity.type
_entity.pdbx_description
1 polymer ?
#
loop_
_entity_poly.entity_id
_entity_poly.type
_entity_poly.pdbx_seq_one_letter_code
_entity_poly.pdbx_strand_id
1 'polypeptide(L)'
;MKALLAMAFAAATATAYADCPYPQAPTKLPDGATAKLEEMVAGQKAVGDYQKAINDYTACIDKELDDAIAKGGDKLKPDDKKKMQQVEAQKHNAAVDQLQAVADRFNEQVKIFKAKAADKKG
;
A
#
# COMPACT_ATOMS: atom_id res chain seq x y z
N MET A 1 -8.31 59.64 2.50
CA MET A 1 -7.64 58.67 3.37
C MET A 1 -8.25 57.29 3.13
N LYS A 2 -7.57 56.46 2.42
CA LYS A 2 -8.05 55.10 2.13
C LYS A 2 -7.26 54.15 3.04
N ALA A 3 -7.95 53.61 4.04
CA ALA A 3 -7.41 52.58 4.91
C ALA A 3 -7.43 51.23 4.17
N LEU A 4 -6.26 50.71 3.84
CA LEU A 4 -6.10 49.36 3.33
C LEU A 4 -6.14 48.41 4.53
N LEU A 5 -7.24 47.66 4.65
CA LEU A 5 -7.34 46.53 5.54
C LEU A 5 -6.56 45.35 4.89
N ALA A 6 -5.38 45.10 5.45
CA ALA A 6 -4.67 43.86 5.13
C ALA A 6 -5.35 42.71 5.87
N MET A 7 -6.12 41.92 5.14
CA MET A 7 -6.59 40.62 5.62
C MET A 7 -5.41 39.64 5.65
N ALA A 8 -4.91 39.39 6.86
CA ALA A 8 -3.99 38.31 7.11
C ALA A 8 -4.74 37.00 6.98
N PHE A 9 -4.56 36.30 5.88
CA PHE A 9 -4.96 34.90 5.73
C PHE A 9 -4.04 34.08 6.65
N ALA A 10 -4.55 33.73 7.82
CA ALA A 10 -3.94 32.68 8.62
C ALA A 10 -4.14 31.36 7.85
N ALA A 11 -3.12 30.95 7.12
CA ALA A 11 -3.04 29.60 6.59
C ALA A 11 -3.01 28.67 7.81
N ALA A 12 -4.16 28.07 8.13
CA ALA A 12 -4.19 26.93 9.01
C ALA A 12 -3.41 25.81 8.29
N THR A 13 -2.15 25.66 8.66
CA THR A 13 -1.41 24.46 8.38
C THR A 13 -2.11 23.34 9.13
N ALA A 14 -3.07 22.69 8.48
CA ALA A 14 -3.49 21.37 8.89
C ALA A 14 -2.18 20.56 8.92
N THR A 15 -1.72 20.25 10.12
CA THR A 15 -0.71 19.23 10.28
C THR A 15 -1.32 17.97 9.69
N ALA A 16 -1.00 17.72 8.43
CA ALA A 16 -1.28 16.43 7.85
C ALA A 16 -0.57 15.44 8.78
N TYR A 17 -1.35 14.68 9.55
CA TYR A 17 -0.84 13.46 10.13
C TYR A 17 -0.14 12.77 8.98
N ALA A 18 1.11 12.33 9.21
CA ALA A 18 1.86 11.62 8.17
C ALA A 18 1.07 10.35 7.88
N ASP A 19 0.07 10.49 7.03
CA ASP A 19 -0.74 9.38 6.58
C ASP A 19 0.20 8.42 5.88
N CYS A 20 0.19 7.18 6.32
CA CYS A 20 0.93 6.14 5.65
C CYS A 20 0.43 6.04 4.22
N PRO A 21 1.24 6.35 3.20
CA PRO A 21 0.76 6.35 1.83
C PRO A 21 0.42 4.92 1.42
N TYR A 22 -0.81 4.72 0.95
CA TYR A 22 -1.22 3.40 0.47
C TYR A 22 -0.47 3.05 -0.81
N PRO A 23 0.22 1.90 -0.88
CA PRO A 23 1.00 1.53 -2.05
C PRO A 23 0.12 1.29 -3.27
N GLN A 24 0.59 1.73 -4.42
CA GLN A 24 -0.09 1.45 -5.68
C GLN A 24 0.36 0.11 -6.24
N ALA A 25 -0.61 -0.74 -6.56
CA ALA A 25 -0.34 -2.01 -7.22
C ALA A 25 0.22 -1.78 -8.63
N PRO A 26 1.06 -2.69 -9.14
CA PRO A 26 1.48 -2.64 -10.53
C PRO A 26 0.27 -2.58 -11.47
N THR A 27 0.24 -1.59 -12.35
CA THR A 27 -0.86 -1.40 -13.30
C THR A 27 -0.79 -2.37 -14.47
N LYS A 28 0.41 -2.88 -14.76
CA LYS A 28 0.67 -3.79 -15.86
C LYS A 28 1.49 -4.97 -15.37
N LEU A 29 0.91 -6.15 -15.45
CA LEU A 29 1.65 -7.41 -15.31
C LEU A 29 1.90 -7.98 -16.71
N PRO A 30 3.03 -8.67 -16.94
CA PRO A 30 3.31 -9.27 -18.24
C PRO A 30 2.29 -10.35 -18.55
N ASP A 31 1.95 -10.49 -19.83
CA ASP A 31 1.16 -11.59 -20.35
C ASP A 31 2.08 -12.78 -20.66
N GLY A 32 1.97 -13.85 -19.90
CA GLY A 32 2.82 -15.03 -20.05
C GLY A 32 2.75 -15.70 -21.44
N ALA A 33 1.65 -15.50 -22.16
CA ALA A 33 1.49 -16.06 -23.51
C ALA A 33 2.33 -15.33 -24.56
N THR A 34 2.59 -14.04 -24.37
CA THR A 34 3.26 -13.19 -25.36
C THR A 34 4.56 -12.56 -24.88
N ALA A 35 4.76 -12.48 -23.57
CA ALA A 35 5.91 -11.82 -22.97
C ALA A 35 7.22 -12.55 -23.26
N LYS A 36 8.28 -11.76 -23.35
CA LYS A 36 9.66 -12.27 -23.35
C LYS A 36 10.13 -12.51 -21.90
N LEU A 37 11.20 -13.28 -21.75
CA LEU A 37 11.78 -13.54 -20.42
C LEU A 37 12.10 -12.26 -19.65
N GLU A 38 12.64 -11.25 -20.33
CA GLU A 38 12.97 -9.94 -19.73
C GLU A 38 11.74 -9.26 -19.16
N GLU A 39 10.60 -9.36 -19.83
CA GLU A 39 9.33 -8.79 -19.35
C GLU A 39 8.79 -9.55 -18.15
N MET A 40 8.97 -10.88 -18.11
CA MET A 40 8.62 -11.69 -16.95
C MET A 40 9.50 -11.34 -15.73
N VAL A 41 10.79 -11.16 -15.93
CA VAL A 41 11.72 -10.73 -14.87
C VAL A 41 11.37 -9.34 -14.36
N ALA A 42 11.02 -8.41 -15.25
CA ALA A 42 10.54 -7.07 -14.85
C ALA A 42 9.24 -7.14 -14.06
N GLY A 43 8.32 -8.04 -14.43
CA GLY A 43 7.09 -8.31 -13.69
C GLY A 43 7.36 -8.86 -12.29
N GLN A 44 8.29 -9.78 -12.16
CA GLN A 44 8.71 -10.31 -10.85
C GLN A 44 9.26 -9.22 -9.95
N LYS A 45 10.10 -8.34 -10.52
CA LYS A 45 10.63 -7.19 -9.77
C LYS A 45 9.51 -6.25 -9.32
N ALA A 46 8.56 -5.94 -10.20
CA ALA A 46 7.43 -5.07 -9.87
C ALA A 46 6.57 -5.62 -8.72
N VAL A 47 6.32 -6.94 -8.70
CA VAL A 47 5.61 -7.61 -7.61
C VAL A 47 6.44 -7.57 -6.31
N GLY A 48 7.75 -7.79 -6.40
CA GLY A 48 8.66 -7.69 -5.25
C GLY A 48 8.73 -6.28 -4.66
N ASP A 49 8.80 -5.26 -5.50
CA ASP A 49 8.78 -3.85 -5.08
C ASP A 49 7.42 -3.51 -4.42
N TYR A 50 6.32 -4.02 -4.96
CA TYR A 50 5.00 -3.86 -4.37
C TYR A 50 4.88 -4.56 -3.02
N GLN A 51 5.40 -5.77 -2.89
CA GLN A 51 5.47 -6.49 -1.61
C GLN A 51 6.21 -5.69 -0.55
N LYS A 52 7.37 -5.11 -0.92
CA LYS A 52 8.12 -4.25 -0.02
C LYS A 52 7.30 -3.02 0.39
N ALA A 53 6.64 -2.37 -0.55
CA ALA A 53 5.82 -1.20 -0.27
C ALA A 53 4.63 -1.54 0.65
N ILE A 54 4.00 -2.70 0.49
CA ILE A 54 2.94 -3.18 1.39
C ILE A 54 3.50 -3.44 2.80
N ASN A 55 4.68 -4.05 2.92
CA ASN A 55 5.32 -4.27 4.22
C ASN A 55 5.66 -2.94 4.91
N ASP A 56 6.18 -1.96 4.18
CA ASP A 56 6.46 -0.62 4.69
C ASP A 56 5.16 0.09 5.14
N TYR A 57 4.08 -0.06 4.37
CA TYR A 57 2.76 0.48 4.70
C TYR A 57 2.20 -0.14 5.99
N THR A 58 2.21 -1.46 6.10
CA THR A 58 1.70 -2.15 7.30
C THR A 58 2.50 -1.77 8.54
N ALA A 59 3.82 -1.71 8.46
CA ALA A 59 4.67 -1.22 9.55
C ALA A 59 4.35 0.25 9.93
N CYS A 60 4.06 1.08 8.94
CA CYS A 60 3.69 2.48 9.16
C CYS A 60 2.36 2.60 9.91
N ILE A 61 1.32 1.87 9.51
CA ILE A 61 0.00 1.92 10.19
C ILE A 61 0.05 1.32 11.59
N ASP A 62 0.86 0.29 11.82
CA ASP A 62 1.11 -0.26 13.15
C ASP A 62 1.71 0.82 14.08
N LYS A 63 2.71 1.54 13.58
CA LYS A 63 3.35 2.64 14.33
C LYS A 63 2.37 3.79 14.59
N GLU A 64 1.56 4.16 13.62
CA GLU A 64 0.52 5.19 13.82
C GLU A 64 -0.45 4.80 14.92
N LEU A 65 -0.86 3.53 14.97
CA LEU A 65 -1.73 3.01 16.02
C LEU A 65 -1.06 3.10 17.39
N ASP A 66 0.18 2.64 17.50
CA ASP A 66 0.94 2.69 18.75
C ASP A 66 1.13 4.12 19.24
N ASP A 67 1.49 5.04 18.35
CA ASP A 67 1.66 6.47 18.67
C ASP A 67 0.33 7.09 19.12
N ALA A 68 -0.78 6.76 18.47
CA ALA A 68 -2.10 7.28 18.83
C ALA A 68 -2.57 6.75 20.18
N ILE A 69 -2.33 5.49 20.49
CA ILE A 69 -2.64 4.89 21.79
C ILE A 69 -1.78 5.54 22.88
N ALA A 70 -0.49 5.73 22.63
CA ALA A 70 0.42 6.39 23.58
C ALA A 70 0.02 7.85 23.86
N LYS A 71 -0.38 8.60 22.83
CA LYS A 71 -0.88 9.98 22.97
C LYS A 71 -2.18 10.08 23.76
N GLY A 72 -3.08 9.11 23.55
CA GLY A 72 -4.36 9.05 24.26
C GLY A 72 -4.18 8.75 25.75
N GLY A 73 -3.20 7.92 26.10
CA GLY A 73 -2.87 7.55 27.47
C GLY A 73 -4.10 7.16 28.29
N ASP A 74 -4.18 7.66 29.52
CA ASP A 74 -5.29 7.38 30.43
C ASP A 74 -6.63 8.01 29.98
N LYS A 75 -6.60 8.96 29.07
CA LYS A 75 -7.81 9.60 28.52
C LYS A 75 -8.49 8.78 27.44
N LEU A 76 -7.78 7.80 26.87
CA LEU A 76 -8.31 6.94 25.83
C LEU A 76 -9.22 5.87 26.45
N LYS A 77 -10.48 5.91 26.08
CA LYS A 77 -11.46 4.90 26.55
C LYS A 77 -11.14 3.53 25.95
N PRO A 78 -11.36 2.43 26.71
CA PRO A 78 -11.14 1.08 26.21
C PRO A 78 -11.86 0.76 24.89
N ASP A 79 -13.09 1.26 24.71
CA ASP A 79 -13.87 1.06 23.50
C ASP A 79 -13.27 1.80 22.29
N ASP A 80 -12.75 3.01 22.50
CA ASP A 80 -12.10 3.78 21.44
C ASP A 80 -10.79 3.13 21.04
N LYS A 81 -10.00 2.65 21.99
CA LYS A 81 -8.79 1.87 21.72
C LYS A 81 -9.10 0.65 20.88
N LYS A 82 -10.15 -0.10 21.23
CA LYS A 82 -10.58 -1.28 20.50
C LYS A 82 -10.99 -0.94 19.07
N LYS A 83 -11.71 0.17 18.86
CA LYS A 83 -12.09 0.64 17.52
C LYS A 83 -10.87 0.98 16.67
N MET A 84 -9.89 1.67 17.25
CA MET A 84 -8.65 2.00 16.55
C MET A 84 -7.89 0.75 16.10
N GLN A 85 -7.79 -0.24 16.98
CA GLN A 85 -7.17 -1.54 16.67
C GLN A 85 -7.93 -2.29 15.57
N GLN A 86 -9.26 -2.24 15.57
CA GLN A 86 -10.09 -2.87 14.53
C GLN A 86 -9.91 -2.19 13.17
N VAL A 87 -9.85 -0.88 13.12
CA VAL A 87 -9.63 -0.11 11.88
C VAL A 87 -8.24 -0.41 11.32
N GLU A 88 -7.23 -0.45 12.16
CA GLU A 88 -5.86 -0.80 11.74
C GLU A 88 -5.82 -2.23 11.18
N ALA A 89 -6.41 -3.21 11.88
CA ALA A 89 -6.47 -4.58 11.40
C ALA A 89 -7.19 -4.72 10.06
N GLN A 90 -8.26 -3.96 9.82
CA GLN A 90 -8.95 -3.93 8.53
C GLN A 90 -8.06 -3.38 7.42
N LYS A 91 -7.33 -2.29 7.68
CA LYS A 91 -6.37 -1.72 6.72
C LYS A 91 -5.24 -2.69 6.40
N HIS A 92 -4.69 -3.31 7.44
CA HIS A 92 -3.64 -4.31 7.32
C HIS A 92 -4.09 -5.49 6.46
N ASN A 93 -5.23 -6.08 6.78
CA ASN A 93 -5.77 -7.22 6.05
C ASN A 93 -6.09 -6.86 4.58
N ALA A 94 -6.69 -5.70 4.33
CA ALA A 94 -6.97 -5.24 2.98
C ALA A 94 -5.70 -5.09 2.13
N ALA A 95 -4.62 -4.58 2.72
CA ALA A 95 -3.33 -4.43 2.05
C ALA A 95 -2.70 -5.79 1.71
N VAL A 96 -2.74 -6.73 2.64
CA VAL A 96 -2.25 -8.10 2.45
C VAL A 96 -3.06 -8.83 1.38
N ASP A 97 -4.38 -8.71 1.40
CA ASP A 97 -5.26 -9.31 0.40
C ASP A 97 -4.98 -8.76 -1.01
N GLN A 98 -4.72 -7.48 -1.14
CA GLN A 98 -4.33 -6.84 -2.40
C GLN A 98 -2.99 -7.39 -2.92
N LEU A 99 -2.00 -7.51 -2.03
CA LEU A 99 -0.71 -8.10 -2.38
C LEU A 99 -0.88 -9.55 -2.85
N GLN A 100 -1.67 -10.33 -2.14
CA GLN A 100 -1.96 -11.72 -2.50
C GLN A 100 -2.60 -11.80 -3.89
N ALA A 101 -3.57 -10.95 -4.18
CA ALA A 101 -4.25 -10.92 -5.48
C ALA A 101 -3.29 -10.56 -6.62
N VAL A 102 -2.37 -9.64 -6.41
CA VAL A 102 -1.34 -9.27 -7.40
C VAL A 102 -0.36 -10.43 -7.61
N ALA A 103 0.12 -11.04 -6.54
CA ALA A 103 1.03 -12.18 -6.59
C ALA A 103 0.39 -13.38 -7.32
N ASP A 104 -0.86 -13.68 -7.04
CA ASP A 104 -1.59 -14.78 -7.68
C ASP A 104 -1.75 -14.56 -9.19
N ARG A 105 -2.09 -13.34 -9.59
CA ARG A 105 -2.19 -12.98 -11.02
C ARG A 105 -0.84 -13.11 -11.72
N PHE A 106 0.23 -12.67 -11.10
CA PHE A 106 1.57 -12.83 -11.67
C PHE A 106 1.98 -14.30 -11.76
N ASN A 107 1.74 -15.08 -10.71
CA ASN A 107 2.03 -16.53 -10.70
C ASN A 107 1.28 -17.28 -11.79
N GLU A 108 0.05 -16.87 -12.09
CA GLU A 108 -0.70 -17.44 -13.22
C GLU A 108 -0.01 -17.13 -14.56
N GLN A 109 0.49 -15.93 -14.76
CA GLN A 109 1.26 -15.57 -15.96
C GLN A 109 2.58 -16.32 -16.05
N VAL A 110 3.23 -16.60 -14.93
CA VAL A 110 4.44 -17.44 -14.87
C VAL A 110 4.14 -18.86 -15.34
N LYS A 111 3.02 -19.43 -14.91
CA LYS A 111 2.59 -20.77 -15.37
C LYS A 111 2.36 -20.80 -16.88
N ILE A 112 1.67 -19.82 -17.42
CA ILE A 112 1.41 -19.68 -18.86
C ILE A 112 2.74 -19.55 -19.62
N PHE A 113 3.64 -18.72 -19.14
CA PHE A 113 4.95 -18.54 -19.76
C PHE A 113 5.78 -19.83 -19.78
N LYS A 114 5.81 -20.56 -18.67
CA LYS A 114 6.51 -21.85 -18.57
C LYS A 114 5.89 -22.92 -19.47
N ALA A 115 4.58 -22.98 -19.57
CA ALA A 115 3.88 -23.92 -20.46
C ALA A 115 4.21 -23.63 -21.93
N LYS A 116 4.23 -22.37 -22.34
CA LYS A 116 4.64 -21.95 -23.68
C LYS A 116 6.10 -22.32 -23.99
N ALA A 117 7.01 -22.12 -23.05
CA ALA A 117 8.42 -22.48 -23.21
C ALA A 117 8.61 -23.99 -23.33
N ALA A 118 7.82 -24.81 -22.62
CA ALA A 118 7.84 -26.27 -22.72
C ALA A 118 7.34 -26.76 -24.11
N ASP A 119 6.28 -26.13 -24.66
CA ASP A 119 5.73 -26.49 -25.98
C ASP A 119 6.72 -26.24 -27.12
N LYS A 120 7.61 -25.26 -27.00
CA LYS A 120 8.65 -24.98 -28.00
C LYS A 120 9.80 -25.97 -28.00
N LYS A 121 9.93 -26.81 -26.98
CA LYS A 121 10.98 -27.85 -26.86
C LYS A 121 10.53 -29.23 -27.30
N GLY A 122 9.23 -29.38 -27.54
CA GLY A 122 8.64 -30.64 -27.97
C GLY A 122 8.65 -30.86 -29.47
#